data_e0b956ae0cd47f012e2e6b0a3c9b3d50
#
_entry.id   e0b956ae0cd47f012e2e6b0a3c9b3d50
#
_cell.length_a   1.000
_cell.length_b   1.000
_cell.length_c   1.000
_cell.angle_alpha   90.00
_cell.angle_beta   90.00
_cell.angle_gamma   90.00
#
_symmetry.space_group_name_H-M   'P 1'
#
loop_
_entity.id
_entity.type
_entity.pdbx_description
1 polymer ?
#
loop_
_entity_poly.entity_id
_entity_poly.type
_entity_poly.pdbx_seq_one_letter_code
_entity_poly.pdbx_strand_id
1 'polypeptide(L)'
;MAIHKGRGFAAINYPIGMNLGGDPSQALVHSNPDGKFTVALSAIDLGQGMKSVTRQIAAETLGVPIEDVYVDTADSDTGPHDMGSFASRGTHRMGNAVIRASEEARQVMLEAAAEELEVDAGDLVTDGKGNIHVKGAPSRSITTMAASQAAQFKQGRTIAGRCIFLIPLSDVDPDTGEMTPVSTFAHAAMLVEVEVDDETGEVAVTDMQSAYEVGRALNPKLVEQQLRGGAWMGMSHAAWETTEPYYPDRAHGPVDFNDYIMPGPGDLAPHHISVLERPAADGPYGGKGPGEMCANPVLPAVVNAIYDAVGVRIDELPASPEKVLRGLQAQGGAKPRRSL
;
A
#
# COMPACT_ATOMS: atom_id res chain seq x y z
N MET A 1 8.22 2.66 42.73
CA MET A 1 8.41 2.72 41.29
C MET A 1 9.07 1.45 40.83
N ALA A 2 8.29 0.61 40.15
CA ALA A 2 8.84 -0.57 39.49
C ALA A 2 8.46 -0.55 38.02
N ILE A 3 9.43 -0.79 37.16
CA ILE A 3 9.23 -0.94 35.72
C ILE A 3 9.02 -2.42 35.42
N HIS A 4 7.90 -2.73 34.81
CA HIS A 4 7.53 -4.08 34.41
C HIS A 4 7.66 -4.23 32.89
N LYS A 5 8.31 -5.32 32.46
CA LYS A 5 8.48 -5.62 31.02
C LYS A 5 7.46 -6.65 30.58
N GLY A 6 6.93 -6.47 29.37
CA GLY A 6 6.00 -7.42 28.78
C GLY A 6 6.15 -7.50 27.27
N ARG A 7 5.68 -8.64 26.71
CA ARG A 7 5.66 -8.94 25.28
C ARG A 7 4.25 -9.24 24.83
N GLY A 8 3.87 -8.68 23.70
CA GLY A 8 2.57 -8.93 23.09
C GLY A 8 2.71 -9.31 21.64
N PHE A 9 1.95 -10.31 21.24
CA PHE A 9 1.91 -10.80 19.87
C PHE A 9 0.51 -10.63 19.30
N ALA A 10 0.45 -10.27 18.01
CA ALA A 10 -0.78 -10.30 17.21
C ALA A 10 -0.46 -10.64 15.76
N ALA A 11 -1.44 -11.22 15.08
CA ALA A 11 -1.37 -11.52 13.66
C ALA A 11 -2.69 -11.18 12.97
N ILE A 12 -2.61 -10.81 11.70
CA ILE A 12 -3.79 -10.49 10.90
C ILE A 12 -3.77 -11.16 9.54
N ASN A 13 -4.97 -11.34 9.01
CA ASN A 13 -5.27 -11.66 7.63
C ASN A 13 -6.03 -10.48 7.05
N TYR A 14 -5.37 -9.68 6.19
CA TYR A 14 -5.91 -8.43 5.68
C TYR A 14 -6.44 -8.60 4.26
N PRO A 15 -7.75 -8.34 4.01
CA PRO A 15 -8.31 -8.39 2.66
C PRO A 15 -7.82 -7.22 1.81
N ILE A 16 -7.42 -7.47 0.58
CA ILE A 16 -7.00 -6.43 -0.38
C ILE A 16 -8.19 -5.99 -1.23
N GLY A 17 -8.64 -4.76 -1.01
CA GLY A 17 -9.83 -4.21 -1.66
C GLY A 17 -11.12 -4.58 -0.94
N MET A 18 -12.24 -4.25 -1.54
CA MET A 18 -13.58 -4.50 -0.99
C MET A 18 -14.52 -5.03 -2.07
N ASN A 19 -15.55 -5.78 -1.67
CA ASN A 19 -16.63 -6.19 -2.55
C ASN A 19 -17.71 -5.09 -2.64
N LEU A 20 -17.37 -4.00 -3.34
CA LEU A 20 -18.29 -2.90 -3.60
C LEU A 20 -18.39 -2.70 -5.12
N GLY A 21 -19.42 -3.28 -5.75
CA GLY A 21 -19.70 -3.07 -7.17
C GLY A 21 -18.56 -3.46 -8.12
N GLY A 22 -17.77 -4.51 -7.78
CA GLY A 22 -16.64 -4.97 -8.59
C GLY A 22 -15.31 -4.26 -8.33
N ASP A 23 -15.29 -3.28 -7.42
CA ASP A 23 -14.09 -2.55 -6.97
C ASP A 23 -13.22 -2.04 -8.15
N PRO A 24 -13.79 -1.24 -9.09
CA PRO A 24 -13.11 -0.84 -10.32
C PRO A 24 -11.97 0.12 -10.09
N SER A 25 -10.95 0.02 -10.95
CA SER A 25 -9.96 1.06 -11.21
C SER A 25 -9.79 1.25 -12.70
N GLN A 26 -9.50 2.47 -13.13
CA GLN A 26 -9.30 2.80 -14.53
C GLN A 26 -7.94 3.45 -14.77
N ALA A 27 -7.41 3.25 -15.98
CA ALA A 27 -6.22 3.93 -16.44
C ALA A 27 -6.35 4.28 -17.92
N LEU A 28 -5.80 5.43 -18.30
CA LEU A 28 -5.58 5.86 -19.68
C LEU A 28 -4.08 6.05 -19.90
N VAL A 29 -3.57 5.54 -21.00
CA VAL A 29 -2.16 5.68 -21.40
C VAL A 29 -2.12 6.24 -22.80
N HIS A 30 -1.29 7.26 -23.04
CA HIS A 30 -1.06 7.76 -24.39
C HIS A 30 0.39 8.23 -24.56
N SER A 31 0.88 8.18 -25.79
CA SER A 31 2.19 8.74 -26.11
C SER A 31 2.09 10.14 -26.71
N ASN A 32 3.15 10.91 -26.50
CA ASN A 32 3.40 12.18 -27.17
C ASN A 32 4.40 12.00 -28.33
N PRO A 33 4.52 12.98 -29.26
CA PRO A 33 5.46 12.88 -30.39
C PRO A 33 6.93 12.77 -29.99
N ASP A 34 7.28 13.15 -28.77
CA ASP A 34 8.63 13.00 -28.20
C ASP A 34 8.94 11.57 -27.71
N GLY A 35 8.00 10.63 -27.89
CA GLY A 35 8.15 9.23 -27.47
C GLY A 35 7.91 8.98 -26.00
N LYS A 36 7.46 9.99 -25.26
CA LYS A 36 7.11 9.86 -23.85
C LYS A 36 5.64 9.50 -23.67
N PHE A 37 5.36 8.88 -22.54
CA PHE A 37 4.02 8.40 -22.20
C PHE A 37 3.46 9.14 -21.02
N THR A 38 2.17 9.43 -21.07
CA THR A 38 1.39 9.92 -19.94
C THR A 38 0.41 8.84 -19.52
N VAL A 39 0.38 8.54 -18.23
CA VAL A 39 -0.60 7.67 -17.58
C VAL A 39 -1.52 8.55 -16.77
N ALA A 40 -2.80 8.63 -17.16
CA ALA A 40 -3.81 9.37 -16.41
C ALA A 40 -4.66 8.39 -15.59
N LEU A 41 -4.83 8.70 -14.31
CA LEU A 41 -5.65 7.96 -13.37
C LEU A 41 -6.15 8.88 -12.25
N SER A 42 -7.30 8.55 -11.63
CA SER A 42 -7.85 9.33 -10.52
C SER A 42 -7.43 8.81 -9.14
N ALA A 43 -6.69 7.70 -9.07
CA ALA A 43 -6.11 7.23 -7.82
C ALA A 43 -5.11 8.26 -7.29
N ILE A 44 -5.23 8.62 -6.00
CA ILE A 44 -4.43 9.69 -5.40
C ILE A 44 -3.16 9.15 -4.73
N ASP A 45 -2.12 9.98 -4.77
CA ASP A 45 -0.91 9.78 -3.98
C ASP A 45 -1.01 10.63 -2.70
N LEU A 46 -1.20 9.95 -1.56
CA LEU A 46 -1.29 10.56 -0.22
C LEU A 46 0.09 10.68 0.45
N GLY A 47 1.17 10.37 -0.29
CA GLY A 47 2.52 10.21 0.22
C GLY A 47 2.98 8.75 0.24
N GLN A 48 2.09 7.78 -0.08
CA GLN A 48 2.41 6.35 -0.11
C GLN A 48 3.15 5.90 -1.37
N GLY A 49 3.42 6.81 -2.32
CA GLY A 49 4.23 6.53 -3.50
C GLY A 49 3.47 5.94 -4.69
N MET A 50 2.16 6.19 -4.79
CA MET A 50 1.31 5.71 -5.88
C MET A 50 1.82 6.15 -7.26
N LYS A 51 2.24 7.41 -7.41
CA LYS A 51 2.85 7.90 -8.66
C LYS A 51 4.11 7.12 -9.04
N SER A 52 4.94 6.81 -8.07
CA SER A 52 6.21 6.09 -8.31
C SER A 52 5.95 4.66 -8.75
N VAL A 53 5.07 3.93 -8.08
CA VAL A 53 4.75 2.54 -8.44
C VAL A 53 4.02 2.47 -9.78
N THR A 54 3.13 3.43 -10.07
CA THR A 54 2.48 3.55 -11.38
C THR A 54 3.49 3.71 -12.51
N ARG A 55 4.48 4.60 -12.34
CA ARG A 55 5.56 4.80 -13.32
C ARG A 55 6.35 3.52 -13.57
N GLN A 56 6.70 2.79 -12.51
CA GLN A 56 7.43 1.53 -12.61
C GLN A 56 6.63 0.48 -13.38
N ILE A 57 5.34 0.30 -13.04
CA ILE A 57 4.45 -0.65 -13.71
C ILE A 57 4.30 -0.29 -15.20
N ALA A 58 4.02 0.97 -15.51
CA ALA A 58 3.82 1.41 -16.89
C ALA A 58 5.10 1.29 -17.72
N ALA A 59 6.24 1.72 -17.19
CA ALA A 59 7.53 1.64 -17.87
C ALA A 59 7.91 0.19 -18.20
N GLU A 60 7.76 -0.73 -17.25
CA GLU A 60 7.99 -2.16 -17.44
C GLU A 60 7.07 -2.74 -18.51
N THR A 61 5.78 -2.41 -18.46
CA THR A 61 4.78 -2.94 -19.41
C THR A 61 4.99 -2.40 -20.82
N LEU A 62 5.24 -1.09 -20.94
CA LEU A 62 5.52 -0.44 -22.24
C LEU A 62 6.88 -0.86 -22.80
N GLY A 63 7.82 -1.23 -21.92
CA GLY A 63 9.20 -1.52 -22.25
C GLY A 63 9.99 -0.26 -22.64
N VAL A 64 9.79 0.83 -21.88
CA VAL A 64 10.45 2.12 -22.07
C VAL A 64 11.19 2.55 -20.80
N PRO A 65 12.14 3.52 -20.88
CA PRO A 65 12.76 4.09 -19.69
C PRO A 65 11.73 4.69 -18.73
N ILE A 66 11.95 4.55 -17.42
CA ILE A 66 11.03 5.08 -16.41
C ILE A 66 10.93 6.61 -16.46
N GLU A 67 11.97 7.31 -16.86
CA GLU A 67 12.01 8.75 -17.07
C GLU A 67 11.11 9.23 -18.21
N ASP A 68 10.74 8.35 -19.13
CA ASP A 68 9.85 8.66 -20.25
C ASP A 68 8.36 8.44 -19.90
N VAL A 69 8.05 8.08 -18.65
CA VAL A 69 6.68 7.91 -18.18
C VAL A 69 6.31 9.02 -17.19
N TYR A 70 5.27 9.78 -17.52
CA TYR A 70 4.64 10.75 -16.64
C TYR A 70 3.35 10.16 -16.07
N VAL A 71 3.02 10.53 -14.83
CA VAL A 71 1.79 10.11 -14.17
C VAL A 71 1.01 11.33 -13.76
N ASP A 72 -0.19 11.45 -14.33
CA ASP A 72 -1.19 12.45 -13.97
C ASP A 72 -2.23 11.79 -13.05
N THR A 73 -2.40 12.35 -11.85
CA THR A 73 -3.30 11.79 -10.83
C THR A 73 -4.03 12.89 -10.08
N ALA A 74 -5.14 12.50 -9.46
CA ALA A 74 -5.89 13.34 -8.53
C ALA A 74 -6.63 14.52 -9.20
N ASP A 75 -6.86 14.44 -10.51
CA ASP A 75 -7.71 15.37 -11.22
C ASP A 75 -8.96 14.61 -11.73
N SER A 76 -10.11 14.95 -11.17
CA SER A 76 -11.38 14.30 -11.51
C SER A 76 -11.95 14.73 -12.87
N ASP A 77 -11.44 15.83 -13.44
CA ASP A 77 -11.89 16.32 -14.74
C ASP A 77 -11.12 15.67 -15.89
N THR A 78 -9.86 15.35 -15.68
CA THR A 78 -8.96 14.76 -16.70
C THR A 78 -8.68 13.27 -16.49
N GLY A 79 -8.76 12.79 -15.25
CA GLY A 79 -8.53 11.39 -14.90
C GLY A 79 -9.79 10.53 -15.05
N PRO A 80 -9.65 9.26 -15.46
CA PRO A 80 -10.75 8.32 -15.46
C PRO A 80 -11.21 7.99 -14.04
N HIS A 81 -12.46 7.60 -13.85
CA HIS A 81 -13.01 7.30 -12.54
C HIS A 81 -12.22 6.23 -11.78
N ASP A 82 -12.00 6.46 -10.49
CA ASP A 82 -11.48 5.50 -9.51
C ASP A 82 -12.31 5.60 -8.22
N MET A 83 -12.47 4.50 -7.52
CA MET A 83 -13.22 4.49 -6.25
C MET A 83 -12.46 5.12 -5.09
N GLY A 84 -11.16 5.38 -5.23
CA GLY A 84 -10.32 6.01 -4.23
C GLY A 84 -9.30 5.07 -3.57
N SER A 85 -8.53 5.64 -2.64
CA SER A 85 -7.46 4.94 -1.90
C SER A 85 -7.98 4.46 -0.55
N PHE A 86 -8.44 3.22 -0.48
CA PHE A 86 -8.93 2.55 0.73
C PHE A 86 -8.70 1.04 0.64
N ALA A 87 -8.85 0.32 1.75
CA ALA A 87 -8.73 -1.14 1.83
C ALA A 87 -7.48 -1.69 1.11
N SER A 88 -6.40 -0.93 1.09
CA SER A 88 -5.12 -1.27 0.46
C SER A 88 -5.21 -1.69 -1.01
N ARG A 89 -6.28 -1.27 -1.72
CA ARG A 89 -6.60 -1.68 -3.08
C ARG A 89 -5.68 -1.08 -4.16
N GLY A 90 -5.08 0.08 -3.88
CA GLY A 90 -4.42 0.93 -4.88
C GLY A 90 -3.45 0.17 -5.78
N THR A 91 -2.37 -0.37 -5.25
CA THR A 91 -1.37 -1.11 -6.04
C THR A 91 -2.01 -2.24 -6.85
N HIS A 92 -2.93 -3.00 -6.25
CA HIS A 92 -3.52 -4.17 -6.90
C HIS A 92 -4.49 -3.77 -8.03
N ARG A 93 -5.49 -2.95 -7.74
CA ARG A 93 -6.55 -2.57 -8.71
C ARG A 93 -6.01 -1.65 -9.79
N MET A 94 -5.44 -0.54 -9.38
CA MET A 94 -4.88 0.46 -10.27
C MET A 94 -3.70 -0.12 -11.07
N GLY A 95 -2.81 -0.88 -10.43
CA GLY A 95 -1.68 -1.50 -11.11
C GLY A 95 -2.09 -2.43 -12.23
N ASN A 96 -3.15 -3.23 -12.06
CA ASN A 96 -3.71 -4.06 -13.12
C ASN A 96 -4.36 -3.24 -14.25
N ALA A 97 -5.06 -2.13 -13.91
CA ALA A 97 -5.59 -1.23 -14.92
C ALA A 97 -4.47 -0.60 -15.76
N VAL A 98 -3.39 -0.18 -15.10
CA VAL A 98 -2.20 0.39 -15.77
C VAL A 98 -1.51 -0.63 -16.68
N ILE A 99 -1.33 -1.88 -16.23
CA ILE A 99 -0.77 -2.95 -17.08
C ILE A 99 -1.59 -3.08 -18.37
N ARG A 100 -2.90 -3.30 -18.26
CA ARG A 100 -3.74 -3.55 -19.43
C ARG A 100 -3.82 -2.35 -20.38
N ALA A 101 -3.91 -1.12 -19.85
CA ALA A 101 -3.88 0.09 -20.66
C ALA A 101 -2.51 0.28 -21.33
N SER A 102 -1.42 -0.04 -20.63
CA SER A 102 -0.06 0.02 -21.19
C SER A 102 0.19 -1.06 -22.27
N GLU A 103 -0.36 -2.25 -22.08
CA GLU A 103 -0.31 -3.33 -23.08
C GLU A 103 -1.00 -2.92 -24.40
N GLU A 104 -2.20 -2.32 -24.31
CA GLU A 104 -2.91 -1.80 -25.48
C GLU A 104 -2.10 -0.70 -26.18
N ALA A 105 -1.59 0.29 -25.44
CA ALA A 105 -0.74 1.34 -25.99
C ALA A 105 0.55 0.79 -26.62
N ARG A 106 1.18 -0.18 -25.95
CA ARG A 106 2.38 -0.86 -26.47
C ARG A 106 2.11 -1.59 -27.78
N GLN A 107 0.98 -2.27 -27.89
CA GLN A 107 0.59 -2.97 -29.11
C GLN A 107 0.50 -1.99 -30.29
N VAL A 108 -0.19 -0.86 -30.12
CA VAL A 108 -0.29 0.18 -31.16
C VAL A 108 1.08 0.78 -31.50
N MET A 109 1.97 0.97 -30.53
CA MET A 109 3.33 1.43 -30.74
C MET A 109 4.16 0.42 -31.58
N LEU A 110 4.05 -0.87 -31.27
CA LEU A 110 4.74 -1.90 -32.03
C LEU A 110 4.20 -2.02 -33.46
N GLU A 111 2.89 -1.89 -33.66
CA GLU A 111 2.30 -1.85 -35.00
C GLU A 111 2.82 -0.65 -35.83
N ALA A 112 2.90 0.52 -35.21
CA ALA A 112 3.46 1.69 -35.87
C ALA A 112 4.95 1.51 -36.25
N ALA A 113 5.73 0.91 -35.36
CA ALA A 113 7.14 0.58 -35.61
C ALA A 113 7.29 -0.49 -36.70
N ALA A 114 6.37 -1.46 -36.75
CA ALA A 114 6.37 -2.55 -37.72
C ALA A 114 6.25 -2.03 -39.18
N GLU A 115 5.36 -1.05 -39.38
CA GLU A 115 5.22 -0.40 -40.71
C GLU A 115 6.51 0.30 -41.13
N GLU A 116 7.20 1.01 -40.23
CA GLU A 116 8.46 1.71 -40.55
C GLU A 116 9.65 0.74 -40.77
N LEU A 117 9.62 -0.42 -40.11
CA LEU A 117 10.67 -1.43 -40.24
C LEU A 117 10.35 -2.52 -41.28
N GLU A 118 9.16 -2.47 -41.90
CA GLU A 118 8.68 -3.48 -42.87
C GLU A 118 8.79 -4.91 -42.35
N VAL A 119 8.20 -5.16 -41.12
CA VAL A 119 8.18 -6.44 -40.45
C VAL A 119 6.83 -6.66 -39.79
N ASP A 120 6.57 -7.89 -39.29
CA ASP A 120 5.41 -8.15 -38.45
C ASP A 120 5.60 -7.57 -37.04
N ALA A 121 4.54 -6.98 -36.45
CA ALA A 121 4.61 -6.41 -35.09
C ALA A 121 4.95 -7.47 -34.04
N GLY A 122 4.56 -8.73 -34.27
CA GLY A 122 4.90 -9.86 -33.41
C GLY A 122 6.39 -10.20 -33.37
N ASP A 123 7.17 -9.72 -34.35
CA ASP A 123 8.62 -9.91 -34.40
C ASP A 123 9.39 -8.77 -33.71
N LEU A 124 8.70 -7.78 -33.17
CA LEU A 124 9.31 -6.67 -32.47
C LEU A 124 9.36 -6.85 -30.95
N VAL A 125 10.39 -6.28 -30.33
CA VAL A 125 10.55 -6.16 -28.89
C VAL A 125 11.09 -4.79 -28.52
N THR A 126 10.71 -4.33 -27.33
CA THR A 126 11.27 -3.14 -26.69
C THR A 126 12.46 -3.54 -25.83
N ASP A 127 13.48 -2.67 -25.72
CA ASP A 127 14.70 -2.94 -24.94
C ASP A 127 14.71 -2.28 -23.54
N GLY A 128 13.64 -1.59 -23.16
CA GLY A 128 13.55 -0.83 -21.91
C GLY A 128 14.43 0.44 -21.89
N LYS A 129 15.06 0.79 -23.00
CA LYS A 129 15.98 1.93 -23.14
C LYS A 129 15.55 2.92 -24.23
N GLY A 130 14.30 2.81 -24.66
CA GLY A 130 13.72 3.70 -25.68
C GLY A 130 13.92 3.22 -27.12
N ASN A 131 14.28 1.94 -27.35
CA ASN A 131 14.34 1.38 -28.68
C ASN A 131 13.39 0.19 -28.85
N ILE A 132 12.92 0.04 -30.07
CA ILE A 132 12.12 -1.08 -30.55
C ILE A 132 12.96 -1.75 -31.64
N HIS A 133 13.20 -3.04 -31.56
CA HIS A 133 14.02 -3.75 -32.52
C HIS A 133 13.43 -5.11 -32.91
N VAL A 134 13.86 -5.62 -34.05
CA VAL A 134 13.48 -6.94 -34.54
C VAL A 134 14.13 -8.04 -33.67
N LYS A 135 13.37 -9.03 -33.24
CA LYS A 135 13.86 -10.20 -32.50
C LYS A 135 14.99 -10.88 -33.31
N GLY A 136 16.12 -11.11 -32.68
CA GLY A 136 17.28 -11.72 -33.32
C GLY A 136 18.08 -10.79 -34.27
N ALA A 137 17.64 -9.55 -34.54
CA ALA A 137 18.33 -8.59 -35.35
C ALA A 137 18.31 -7.16 -34.73
N PRO A 138 19.02 -6.93 -33.60
CA PRO A 138 18.95 -5.65 -32.87
C PRO A 138 19.40 -4.41 -33.65
N SER A 139 20.17 -4.62 -34.75
CA SER A 139 20.57 -3.52 -35.65
C SER A 139 19.40 -2.97 -36.49
N ARG A 140 18.32 -3.77 -36.66
CA ARG A 140 17.07 -3.30 -37.27
C ARG A 140 16.19 -2.75 -36.16
N SER A 141 16.30 -1.48 -35.89
CA SER A 141 15.61 -0.83 -34.77
C SER A 141 15.12 0.57 -35.14
N ILE A 142 14.14 1.03 -34.39
CA ILE A 142 13.59 2.38 -34.38
C ILE A 142 13.48 2.85 -32.92
N THR A 143 13.62 4.15 -32.66
CA THR A 143 13.37 4.67 -31.31
C THR A 143 11.89 4.79 -31.03
N THR A 144 11.48 4.74 -29.75
CA THR A 144 10.10 4.99 -29.35
C THR A 144 9.60 6.36 -29.81
N MET A 145 10.49 7.38 -29.80
CA MET A 145 10.19 8.70 -30.36
C MET A 145 9.88 8.64 -31.86
N ALA A 146 10.73 7.98 -32.66
CA ALA A 146 10.50 7.89 -34.10
C ALA A 146 9.22 7.07 -34.43
N ALA A 147 8.93 6.01 -33.67
CA ALA A 147 7.69 5.26 -33.81
C ALA A 147 6.45 6.12 -33.46
N SER A 148 6.52 6.94 -32.39
CA SER A 148 5.45 7.87 -32.00
C SER A 148 5.22 8.96 -33.06
N GLN A 149 6.29 9.50 -33.65
CA GLN A 149 6.19 10.45 -34.74
C GLN A 149 5.61 9.83 -36.02
N ALA A 150 6.05 8.62 -36.38
CA ALA A 150 5.51 7.89 -37.52
C ALA A 150 3.99 7.64 -37.33
N ALA A 151 3.58 7.15 -36.18
CA ALA A 151 2.17 6.94 -35.85
C ALA A 151 1.34 8.22 -36.07
N GLN A 152 1.77 9.35 -35.52
CA GLN A 152 0.99 10.58 -35.57
C GLN A 152 1.06 11.29 -36.92
N PHE A 153 2.24 11.48 -37.49
CA PHE A 153 2.46 12.37 -38.64
C PHE A 153 2.41 11.66 -39.99
N LYS A 154 2.63 10.35 -40.04
CA LYS A 154 2.57 9.58 -41.27
C LYS A 154 1.34 8.66 -41.34
N GLN A 155 1.03 7.98 -40.27
CA GLN A 155 0.02 6.91 -40.26
C GLN A 155 -1.35 7.39 -39.73
N GLY A 156 -1.45 8.63 -39.16
CA GLY A 156 -2.70 9.16 -38.60
C GLY A 156 -3.23 8.35 -37.44
N ARG A 157 -2.35 7.77 -36.62
CA ARG A 157 -2.65 6.84 -35.54
C ARG A 157 -2.25 7.44 -34.19
N THR A 158 -3.09 7.32 -33.19
CA THR A 158 -2.75 7.66 -31.79
C THR A 158 -2.28 6.43 -31.06
N ILE A 159 -1.07 6.45 -30.51
CA ILE A 159 -0.60 5.41 -29.58
C ILE A 159 -1.27 5.67 -28.24
N ALA A 160 -2.29 4.89 -27.91
CA ALA A 160 -3.04 5.01 -26.67
C ALA A 160 -3.60 3.65 -26.24
N GLY A 161 -3.89 3.54 -24.96
CA GLY A 161 -4.58 2.40 -24.39
C GLY A 161 -5.43 2.81 -23.19
N ARG A 162 -6.44 2.01 -22.87
CA ARG A 162 -7.40 2.26 -21.78
C ARG A 162 -7.83 0.95 -21.15
N CYS A 163 -8.15 1.01 -19.86
CA CYS A 163 -8.68 -0.14 -19.15
C CYS A 163 -9.58 0.26 -18.01
N ILE A 164 -10.66 -0.49 -17.82
CA ILE A 164 -11.37 -0.63 -16.55
C ILE A 164 -11.03 -2.02 -16.04
N PHE A 165 -10.33 -2.09 -14.92
CA PHE A 165 -10.04 -3.34 -14.24
C PHE A 165 -11.13 -3.63 -13.21
N LEU A 166 -11.77 -4.77 -13.34
CA LEU A 166 -12.73 -5.32 -12.38
C LEU A 166 -12.19 -6.63 -11.83
N ILE A 167 -12.37 -6.85 -10.55
CA ILE A 167 -12.11 -8.16 -9.95
C ILE A 167 -13.36 -9.05 -10.11
N PRO A 168 -13.19 -10.30 -10.53
CA PRO A 168 -14.26 -11.27 -10.43
C PRO A 168 -14.51 -11.58 -8.94
N LEU A 169 -15.69 -11.26 -8.46
CA LEU A 169 -16.15 -11.55 -7.12
C LEU A 169 -17.28 -12.59 -7.21
N SER A 170 -17.41 -13.43 -6.19
CA SER A 170 -18.56 -14.32 -6.11
C SER A 170 -19.78 -13.59 -5.57
N ASP A 171 -20.96 -13.95 -6.05
CA ASP A 171 -22.21 -13.60 -5.38
C ASP A 171 -22.28 -14.25 -3.99
N VAL A 172 -23.11 -13.68 -3.13
CA VAL A 172 -23.41 -14.30 -1.84
C VAL A 172 -24.28 -15.54 -2.08
N ASP A 173 -23.86 -16.67 -1.56
CA ASP A 173 -24.70 -17.87 -1.53
C ASP A 173 -25.92 -17.60 -0.65
N PRO A 174 -27.15 -17.66 -1.17
CA PRO A 174 -28.35 -17.27 -0.41
C PRO A 174 -28.69 -18.24 0.74
N ASP A 175 -28.18 -19.48 0.70
CA ASP A 175 -28.49 -20.49 1.70
C ASP A 175 -27.45 -20.52 2.82
N THR A 176 -26.19 -20.28 2.53
CA THR A 176 -25.09 -20.33 3.51
C THR A 176 -24.59 -18.96 3.93
N GLY A 177 -24.83 -17.92 3.14
CA GLY A 177 -24.24 -16.59 3.31
C GLY A 177 -22.77 -16.51 2.93
N GLU A 178 -22.19 -17.57 2.38
CA GLU A 178 -20.80 -17.62 1.97
C GLU A 178 -20.57 -16.81 0.69
N MET A 179 -19.43 -16.15 0.63
CA MET A 179 -18.97 -15.41 -0.55
C MET A 179 -17.45 -15.33 -0.59
N THR A 180 -16.89 -15.03 -1.75
CA THR A 180 -15.49 -14.64 -1.91
C THR A 180 -15.44 -13.10 -1.97
N PRO A 181 -15.25 -12.40 -0.83
CA PRO A 181 -15.37 -10.94 -0.78
C PRO A 181 -14.18 -10.22 -1.40
N VAL A 182 -13.04 -10.90 -1.47
CA VAL A 182 -11.80 -10.39 -2.09
C VAL A 182 -11.03 -11.53 -2.72
N SER A 183 -10.24 -11.23 -3.74
CA SER A 183 -9.46 -12.24 -4.47
C SER A 183 -8.14 -12.59 -3.79
N THR A 184 -7.60 -11.68 -2.97
CA THR A 184 -6.30 -11.88 -2.34
C THR A 184 -6.25 -11.25 -0.95
N PHE A 185 -5.42 -11.84 -0.09
CA PHE A 185 -5.16 -11.37 1.27
C PHE A 185 -3.67 -11.11 1.44
N ALA A 186 -3.34 -10.14 2.31
CA ALA A 186 -2.01 -9.93 2.84
C ALA A 186 -1.99 -10.38 4.31
N HIS A 187 -0.84 -10.84 4.80
CA HIS A 187 -0.71 -11.35 6.16
C HIS A 187 0.36 -10.55 6.90
N ALA A 188 0.10 -10.30 8.17
CA ALA A 188 1.09 -9.67 9.03
C ALA A 188 1.11 -10.30 10.41
N ALA A 189 2.29 -10.29 11.02
CA ALA A 189 2.50 -10.66 12.42
C ALA A 189 3.37 -9.60 13.09
N MET A 190 3.05 -9.25 14.33
CA MET A 190 3.73 -8.23 15.12
C MET A 190 4.01 -8.75 16.52
N LEU A 191 5.23 -8.59 16.97
CA LEU A 191 5.65 -8.72 18.36
C LEU A 191 6.06 -7.34 18.86
N VAL A 192 5.52 -6.92 20.00
CA VAL A 192 5.83 -5.65 20.65
C VAL A 192 6.39 -5.92 22.04
N GLU A 193 7.44 -5.21 22.42
CA GLU A 193 7.94 -5.17 23.79
C GLU A 193 7.62 -3.82 24.43
N VAL A 194 7.15 -3.85 25.68
CA VAL A 194 6.82 -2.65 26.44
C VAL A 194 7.49 -2.64 27.80
N GLU A 195 7.66 -1.43 28.34
CA GLU A 195 7.93 -1.14 29.73
C GLU A 195 6.74 -0.37 30.32
N VAL A 196 6.24 -0.81 31.47
CA VAL A 196 5.11 -0.19 32.17
C VAL A 196 5.58 0.25 33.55
N ASP A 197 5.40 1.53 33.86
CA ASP A 197 5.60 2.08 35.21
C ASP A 197 4.36 1.85 36.06
N ASP A 198 4.50 1.15 37.17
CA ASP A 198 3.37 0.79 38.05
C ASP A 198 2.89 1.90 38.98
N GLU A 199 3.62 3.01 39.11
CA GLU A 199 3.22 4.19 39.87
C GLU A 199 2.49 5.22 39.02
N THR A 200 2.88 5.37 37.75
CA THR A 200 2.32 6.40 36.84
C THR A 200 1.33 5.81 35.84
N GLY A 201 1.42 4.52 35.54
CA GLY A 201 0.68 3.87 34.46
C GLY A 201 1.28 4.16 33.07
N GLU A 202 2.42 4.83 32.99
CA GLU A 202 3.07 5.14 31.72
C GLU A 202 3.56 3.87 31.02
N VAL A 203 3.34 3.81 29.70
CA VAL A 203 3.72 2.69 28.84
C VAL A 203 4.69 3.19 27.76
N ALA A 204 5.89 2.64 27.77
CA ALA A 204 6.87 2.86 26.70
C ALA A 204 6.98 1.61 25.83
N VAL A 205 6.75 1.78 24.52
CA VAL A 205 7.07 0.73 23.54
C VAL A 205 8.59 0.75 23.33
N THR A 206 9.27 -0.35 23.61
CA THR A 206 10.74 -0.42 23.59
C THR A 206 11.31 -1.14 22.39
N ASP A 207 10.55 -2.05 21.77
CA ASP A 207 10.95 -2.75 20.54
C ASP A 207 9.71 -3.26 19.78
N MET A 208 9.84 -3.30 18.45
CA MET A 208 8.83 -3.89 17.55
C MET A 208 9.52 -4.82 16.55
N GLN A 209 9.00 -6.03 16.40
CA GLN A 209 9.45 -7.01 15.42
C GLN A 209 8.26 -7.45 14.58
N SER A 210 8.40 -7.42 13.27
CA SER A 210 7.29 -7.71 12.36
C SER A 210 7.68 -8.55 11.17
N ALA A 211 6.70 -9.30 10.66
CA ALA A 211 6.76 -9.99 9.40
C ALA A 211 5.52 -9.65 8.58
N TYR A 212 5.73 -9.18 7.35
CA TYR A 212 4.68 -8.75 6.44
C TYR A 212 4.79 -9.49 5.10
N GLU A 213 3.69 -10.11 4.69
CA GLU A 213 3.59 -10.72 3.38
C GLU A 213 2.91 -9.73 2.43
N VAL A 214 3.64 -9.27 1.40
CA VAL A 214 3.25 -8.14 0.52
C VAL A 214 3.04 -8.55 -0.95
N GLY A 215 2.96 -9.85 -1.23
CA GLY A 215 3.09 -10.32 -2.60
C GLY A 215 4.53 -10.12 -3.08
N ARG A 216 4.71 -9.54 -4.26
CA ARG A 216 6.02 -9.04 -4.72
C ARG A 216 6.21 -7.59 -4.31
N ALA A 217 7.32 -7.25 -3.70
CA ALA A 217 7.68 -5.89 -3.37
C ALA A 217 8.14 -5.13 -4.63
N LEU A 218 7.19 -4.47 -5.33
CA LEU A 218 7.49 -3.74 -6.58
C LEU A 218 8.48 -2.61 -6.38
N ASN A 219 8.43 -1.98 -5.21
CA ASN A 219 9.42 -0.99 -4.78
C ASN A 219 9.77 -1.26 -3.31
N PRO A 220 10.83 -2.04 -3.03
CA PRO A 220 11.18 -2.46 -1.67
C PRO A 220 11.35 -1.30 -0.68
N LYS A 221 11.92 -0.16 -1.11
CA LYS A 221 12.11 1.01 -0.26
C LYS A 221 10.78 1.66 0.15
N LEU A 222 9.86 1.85 -0.80
CA LEU A 222 8.53 2.40 -0.52
C LEU A 222 7.70 1.43 0.33
N VAL A 223 7.81 0.13 0.08
CA VAL A 223 7.17 -0.90 0.92
C VAL A 223 7.68 -0.80 2.35
N GLU A 224 8.99 -0.79 2.58
CA GLU A 224 9.55 -0.68 3.94
C GLU A 224 9.10 0.61 4.65
N GLN A 225 9.08 1.75 3.95
CA GLN A 225 8.61 3.02 4.50
C GLN A 225 7.13 2.97 4.87
N GLN A 226 6.29 2.37 4.04
CA GLN A 226 4.86 2.18 4.33
C GLN A 226 4.66 1.30 5.57
N LEU A 227 5.38 0.18 5.66
CA LEU A 227 5.30 -0.74 6.79
C LEU A 227 5.73 -0.09 8.10
N ARG A 228 6.80 0.71 8.06
CA ARG A 228 7.32 1.45 9.20
C ARG A 228 6.36 2.55 9.66
N GLY A 229 5.89 3.38 8.73
CA GLY A 229 4.96 4.48 9.02
C GLY A 229 3.61 3.99 9.53
N GLY A 230 3.06 2.91 8.93
CA GLY A 230 1.81 2.32 9.40
C GLY A 230 1.94 1.65 10.77
N ALA A 231 3.06 0.97 11.05
CA ALA A 231 3.30 0.43 12.38
C ALA A 231 3.37 1.53 13.44
N TRP A 232 4.03 2.65 13.11
CA TRP A 232 4.05 3.83 13.98
C TRP A 232 2.65 4.40 14.22
N MET A 233 1.84 4.54 13.16
CA MET A 233 0.44 4.96 13.31
C MET A 233 -0.34 4.01 14.23
N GLY A 234 -0.16 2.68 14.07
CA GLY A 234 -0.77 1.69 14.95
C GLY A 234 -0.34 1.83 16.42
N MET A 235 0.94 2.10 16.67
CA MET A 235 1.47 2.37 17.99
C MET A 235 0.85 3.66 18.59
N SER A 236 0.75 4.70 17.77
CA SER A 236 0.14 5.97 18.16
C SER A 236 -1.33 5.80 18.59
N HIS A 237 -2.13 5.11 17.80
CA HIS A 237 -3.52 4.79 18.16
C HIS A 237 -3.63 3.90 19.40
N ALA A 238 -2.67 3.02 19.61
CA ALA A 238 -2.67 2.15 20.79
C ALA A 238 -2.41 2.92 22.10
N ALA A 239 -1.58 3.96 22.08
CA ALA A 239 -1.05 4.57 23.30
C ALA A 239 -1.41 6.06 23.50
N TRP A 240 -1.60 6.85 22.42
CA TRP A 240 -1.74 8.33 22.54
C TRP A 240 -2.93 8.94 21.83
N GLU A 241 -3.15 8.62 20.55
CA GLU A 241 -4.12 9.35 19.73
C GLU A 241 -5.56 9.10 20.14
N THR A 242 -6.30 10.18 20.43
CA THR A 242 -7.72 10.14 20.72
C THR A 242 -8.38 11.48 20.37
N THR A 243 -9.64 11.42 20.00
CA THR A 243 -10.54 12.59 19.90
C THR A 243 -11.41 12.78 21.15
N GLU A 244 -11.34 11.83 22.09
CA GLU A 244 -12.04 11.92 23.35
C GLU A 244 -11.38 12.97 24.27
N PRO A 245 -12.15 13.63 25.15
CA PRO A 245 -11.61 14.56 26.13
C PRO A 245 -10.53 13.92 27.01
N TYR A 246 -9.42 14.65 27.21
CA TYR A 246 -8.36 14.20 28.12
C TYR A 246 -8.78 14.31 29.59
N TYR A 247 -8.42 13.30 30.37
CA TYR A 247 -8.58 13.32 31.82
C TYR A 247 -7.73 14.46 32.45
N PRO A 248 -8.21 15.18 33.50
CA PRO A 248 -9.48 14.95 34.21
C PRO A 248 -10.68 15.73 33.63
N ASP A 249 -10.45 16.65 32.71
CA ASP A 249 -11.46 17.56 32.19
C ASP A 249 -12.11 16.98 30.92
N ARG A 250 -13.31 16.46 31.07
CA ARG A 250 -14.11 15.91 29.97
C ARG A 250 -14.77 16.98 29.07
N ALA A 251 -14.62 18.27 29.42
CA ALA A 251 -15.18 19.36 28.63
C ALA A 251 -14.25 19.82 27.50
N HIS A 252 -12.97 19.48 27.54
CA HIS A 252 -11.94 19.90 26.61
C HIS A 252 -11.29 18.73 25.89
N GLY A 253 -11.93 18.24 24.83
CA GLY A 253 -11.30 17.34 23.87
C GLY A 253 -10.35 18.09 22.94
N PRO A 254 -9.53 17.38 22.15
CA PRO A 254 -8.66 18.00 21.14
C PRO A 254 -9.52 18.69 20.09
N VAL A 255 -9.27 20.00 19.87
CA VAL A 255 -10.00 20.82 18.91
C VAL A 255 -9.14 21.20 17.70
N ASP A 256 -7.83 21.13 17.83
CA ASP A 256 -6.87 21.36 16.75
C ASP A 256 -5.59 20.53 16.96
N PHE A 257 -4.59 20.70 16.08
CA PHE A 257 -3.33 19.94 16.15
C PHE A 257 -2.40 20.34 17.31
N ASN A 258 -2.68 21.42 18.05
CA ASN A 258 -1.92 21.72 19.27
C ASN A 258 -2.40 20.84 20.43
N ASP A 259 -3.68 20.47 20.41
CA ASP A 259 -4.31 19.67 21.46
C ASP A 259 -4.29 18.15 21.11
N TYR A 260 -4.20 17.80 19.84
CA TYR A 260 -4.17 16.42 19.38
C TYR A 260 -2.76 15.83 19.51
N ILE A 261 -2.60 14.89 20.44
CA ILE A 261 -1.29 14.32 20.76
C ILE A 261 -0.93 13.25 19.74
N MET A 262 0.15 13.51 18.99
CA MET A 262 0.80 12.54 18.10
C MET A 262 2.25 12.32 18.54
N PRO A 263 2.75 11.07 18.44
CA PRO A 263 4.16 10.83 18.75
C PRO A 263 5.08 11.52 17.76
N GLY A 264 6.15 12.10 18.25
CA GLY A 264 7.23 12.68 17.46
C GLY A 264 8.29 11.64 17.05
N PRO A 265 9.30 12.03 16.26
CA PRO A 265 10.37 11.12 15.87
C PRO A 265 11.17 10.53 17.05
N GLY A 266 11.17 11.22 18.20
CA GLY A 266 11.85 10.76 19.42
C GLY A 266 11.12 9.63 20.17
N ASP A 267 9.84 9.45 19.87
CA ASP A 267 8.98 8.43 20.52
C ASP A 267 8.98 7.10 19.74
N LEU A 268 9.68 7.05 18.59
CA LEU A 268 9.78 5.87 17.76
C LEU A 268 10.60 4.77 18.45
N ALA A 269 9.95 3.63 18.69
CA ALA A 269 10.65 2.43 19.07
C ALA A 269 11.46 1.85 17.89
N PRO A 270 12.58 1.17 18.14
CA PRO A 270 13.23 0.35 17.14
C PRO A 270 12.22 -0.60 16.47
N HIS A 271 12.26 -0.68 15.14
CA HIS A 271 11.33 -1.54 14.39
C HIS A 271 12.10 -2.42 13.40
N HIS A 272 12.09 -3.71 13.66
CA HIS A 272 12.73 -4.75 12.86
C HIS A 272 11.70 -5.38 11.92
N ILE A 273 11.83 -5.10 10.62
CA ILE A 273 10.85 -5.49 9.59
C ILE A 273 11.39 -6.64 8.76
N SER A 274 10.61 -7.71 8.63
CA SER A 274 10.83 -8.78 7.67
C SER A 274 9.77 -8.73 6.59
N VAL A 275 10.17 -8.59 5.33
CA VAL A 275 9.27 -8.63 4.18
C VAL A 275 9.29 -10.03 3.59
N LEU A 276 8.11 -10.64 3.48
CA LEU A 276 7.90 -11.94 2.86
C LEU A 276 7.26 -11.74 1.49
N GLU A 277 7.90 -12.26 0.47
CA GLU A 277 7.38 -12.19 -0.90
C GLU A 277 6.71 -13.52 -1.30
N ARG A 278 5.40 -13.45 -1.51
CA ARG A 278 4.59 -14.52 -2.13
C ARG A 278 3.76 -13.90 -3.24
N PRO A 279 4.26 -13.87 -4.48
CA PRO A 279 3.59 -13.20 -5.58
C PRO A 279 2.13 -13.62 -5.71
N ALA A 280 1.23 -12.64 -5.75
CA ALA A 280 -0.19 -12.87 -5.95
C ALA A 280 -0.44 -13.17 -7.44
N ALA A 281 -1.20 -14.22 -7.72
CA ALA A 281 -1.49 -14.65 -9.10
C ALA A 281 -2.28 -13.58 -9.88
N ASP A 282 -3.10 -12.79 -9.19
CA ASP A 282 -3.93 -11.71 -9.73
C ASP A 282 -3.38 -10.31 -9.47
N GLY A 283 -2.22 -10.20 -8.83
CA GLY A 283 -1.57 -8.91 -8.55
C GLY A 283 -0.72 -8.42 -9.71
N PRO A 284 -0.58 -7.08 -9.88
CA PRO A 284 0.29 -6.50 -10.89
C PRO A 284 1.73 -6.95 -10.63
N TYR A 285 2.31 -7.71 -11.57
CA TYR A 285 3.62 -8.37 -11.38
C TYR A 285 3.75 -9.15 -10.06
N GLY A 286 2.63 -9.62 -9.51
CA GLY A 286 2.56 -10.33 -8.24
C GLY A 286 2.47 -9.45 -7.00
N GLY A 287 2.36 -8.13 -7.15
CA GLY A 287 2.28 -7.18 -6.02
C GLY A 287 0.92 -7.17 -5.33
N LYS A 288 0.93 -6.85 -4.03
CA LYS A 288 -0.25 -6.55 -3.19
C LYS A 288 -0.16 -5.12 -2.67
N GLY A 289 -1.25 -4.61 -2.12
CA GLY A 289 -1.26 -3.30 -1.44
C GLY A 289 -0.96 -3.46 0.06
N PRO A 290 0.19 -2.97 0.58
CA PRO A 290 0.53 -3.09 1.99
C PRO A 290 0.05 -1.88 2.82
N GLY A 291 -1.00 -1.17 2.39
CA GLY A 291 -1.37 0.15 2.92
C GLY A 291 -1.74 0.15 4.40
N GLU A 292 -2.63 -0.74 4.84
CA GLU A 292 -3.24 -0.70 6.18
C GLU A 292 -2.87 -1.89 7.05
N MET A 293 -2.45 -3.00 6.47
CA MET A 293 -2.05 -4.20 7.22
C MET A 293 -0.88 -3.95 8.17
N CYS A 294 -0.13 -2.89 7.98
CA CYS A 294 1.01 -2.53 8.81
C CYS A 294 0.62 -1.94 10.16
N ALA A 295 -0.53 -1.26 10.26
CA ALA A 295 -1.03 -0.67 11.50
C ALA A 295 -1.82 -1.68 12.35
N ASN A 296 -2.65 -2.49 11.70
CA ASN A 296 -3.66 -3.31 12.38
C ASN A 296 -3.12 -4.27 13.46
N PRO A 297 -2.01 -4.99 13.29
CA PRO A 297 -1.53 -5.92 14.33
C PRO A 297 -0.85 -5.22 15.50
N VAL A 298 -0.48 -3.94 15.37
CA VAL A 298 0.26 -3.21 16.41
C VAL A 298 -0.63 -2.95 17.62
N LEU A 299 -1.87 -2.50 17.39
CA LEU A 299 -2.81 -2.16 18.47
C LEU A 299 -3.04 -3.34 19.44
N PRO A 300 -3.46 -4.52 18.95
CA PRO A 300 -3.64 -5.66 19.83
C PRO A 300 -2.31 -6.19 20.41
N ALA A 301 -1.19 -6.06 19.70
CA ALA A 301 0.11 -6.46 20.23
C ALA A 301 0.51 -5.59 21.43
N VAL A 302 0.32 -4.26 21.37
CA VAL A 302 0.61 -3.33 22.47
C VAL A 302 -0.22 -3.67 23.71
N VAL A 303 -1.54 -3.82 23.58
CA VAL A 303 -2.40 -4.12 24.74
C VAL A 303 -2.14 -5.52 25.32
N ASN A 304 -1.75 -6.48 24.47
CA ASN A 304 -1.31 -7.79 24.94
C ASN A 304 0.03 -7.71 25.71
N ALA A 305 0.95 -6.83 25.28
CA ALA A 305 2.21 -6.58 25.96
C ALA A 305 2.00 -5.94 27.35
N ILE A 306 1.07 -4.96 27.46
CA ILE A 306 0.67 -4.37 28.73
C ILE A 306 0.11 -5.44 29.66
N TYR A 307 -0.76 -6.30 29.13
CA TYR A 307 -1.31 -7.40 29.93
C TYR A 307 -0.25 -8.38 30.41
N ASP A 308 0.73 -8.71 29.60
CA ASP A 308 1.86 -9.56 30.00
C ASP A 308 2.70 -8.89 31.08
N ALA A 309 2.98 -7.58 30.94
CA ALA A 309 3.78 -6.81 31.87
C ALA A 309 3.15 -6.70 33.26
N VAL A 310 1.86 -6.37 33.34
CA VAL A 310 1.22 -5.94 34.60
C VAL A 310 -0.11 -6.61 34.90
N GLY A 311 -0.66 -7.44 34.00
CA GLY A 311 -1.93 -8.15 34.18
C GLY A 311 -3.18 -7.29 33.96
N VAL A 312 -3.02 -6.05 33.50
CA VAL A 312 -4.14 -5.13 33.22
C VAL A 312 -4.66 -5.36 31.81
N ARG A 313 -5.97 -5.59 31.66
CA ARG A 313 -6.67 -5.60 30.36
C ARG A 313 -7.13 -4.20 30.00
N ILE A 314 -6.82 -3.81 28.77
CA ILE A 314 -7.26 -2.55 28.17
C ILE A 314 -8.31 -2.90 27.11
N ASP A 315 -9.54 -2.47 27.36
CA ASP A 315 -10.69 -2.75 26.49
C ASP A 315 -11.07 -1.54 25.62
N GLU A 316 -10.55 -0.36 25.96
CA GLU A 316 -10.76 0.90 25.22
C GLU A 316 -9.43 1.60 24.94
N LEU A 317 -9.14 1.85 23.67
CA LEU A 317 -7.96 2.62 23.25
C LEU A 317 -8.20 4.14 23.37
N PRO A 318 -7.12 4.93 23.48
CA PRO A 318 -5.74 4.53 23.70
C PRO A 318 -5.53 3.93 25.09
N ALA A 319 -4.48 3.14 25.25
CA ALA A 319 -4.01 2.63 26.55
C ALA A 319 -3.31 3.76 27.32
N SER A 320 -4.05 4.81 27.65
CA SER A 320 -3.50 5.97 28.34
C SER A 320 -2.98 5.62 29.73
N PRO A 321 -2.02 6.39 30.30
CA PRO A 321 -1.49 6.17 31.63
C PRO A 321 -2.59 6.06 32.70
N GLU A 322 -3.65 6.87 32.59
CA GLU A 322 -4.78 6.82 33.53
C GLU A 322 -5.56 5.49 33.46
N LYS A 323 -5.77 4.94 32.26
CA LYS A 323 -6.46 3.65 32.10
C LYS A 323 -5.64 2.51 32.67
N VAL A 324 -4.34 2.50 32.40
CA VAL A 324 -3.39 1.52 32.95
C VAL A 324 -3.34 1.63 34.47
N LEU A 325 -3.17 2.85 35.02
CA LEU A 325 -3.09 3.09 36.46
C LEU A 325 -4.39 2.69 37.17
N ARG A 326 -5.55 3.01 36.62
CA ARG A 326 -6.85 2.55 37.17
C ARG A 326 -6.95 1.02 37.22
N GLY A 327 -6.49 0.34 36.16
CA GLY A 327 -6.44 -1.11 36.11
C GLY A 327 -5.51 -1.69 37.20
N LEU A 328 -4.33 -1.10 37.38
CA LEU A 328 -3.38 -1.45 38.44
C LEU A 328 -3.99 -1.29 39.81
N GLN A 329 -4.66 -0.17 40.11
CA GLN A 329 -5.31 0.10 41.36
C GLN A 329 -6.46 -0.87 41.63
N ALA A 330 -7.27 -1.14 40.63
CA ALA A 330 -8.42 -2.05 40.76
C ALA A 330 -8.02 -3.49 41.10
N GLN A 331 -6.88 -3.95 40.61
CA GLN A 331 -6.37 -5.30 40.89
C GLN A 331 -5.42 -5.39 42.08
N GLY A 332 -5.11 -4.27 42.76
CA GLY A 332 -4.22 -4.20 43.92
C GLY A 332 -2.73 -4.31 43.56
N GLY A 333 -2.30 -3.71 42.48
CA GLY A 333 -0.93 -3.63 41.99
C GLY A 333 -0.64 -4.51 40.78
N ALA A 334 0.59 -4.45 40.30
CA ALA A 334 1.04 -5.20 39.13
C ALA A 334 0.98 -6.72 39.37
N LYS A 335 0.47 -7.45 38.39
CA LYS A 335 0.40 -8.92 38.37
C LYS A 335 0.96 -9.47 37.06
N PRO A 336 2.28 -9.37 36.86
CA PRO A 336 2.89 -9.82 35.62
C PRO A 336 2.59 -11.31 35.40
N ARG A 337 2.24 -11.66 34.17
CA ARG A 337 2.13 -13.06 33.79
C ARG A 337 3.52 -13.61 33.55
N ARG A 338 3.78 -14.81 34.06
CA ARG A 338 5.00 -15.51 33.72
C ARG A 338 4.96 -15.79 32.21
N SER A 339 5.93 -15.27 31.48
CA SER A 339 6.16 -15.67 30.09
C SER A 339 6.30 -17.19 30.02
N LEU A 340 5.51 -17.79 29.15
CA LEU A 340 5.67 -19.19 28.75
C LEU A 340 6.99 -19.37 28.03
#